data_e91ca814496ba71b5d3860c514f0c4ec
#
_entry.id   e91ca814496ba71b5d3860c514f0c4ec
#
_cell.length_a   1.000
_cell.length_b   1.000
_cell.length_c   1.000
_cell.angle_alpha   90.00
_cell.angle_beta   90.00
_cell.angle_gamma   90.00
#
_symmetry.space_group_name_H-M   'P 1'
#
loop_
_entity.id
_entity.type
_entity.pdbx_description
1 polymer ?
#
loop_
_entity_poly.entity_id
_entity_poly.type
_entity_poly.pdbx_seq_one_letter_code
_entity_poly.pdbx_strand_id
1 'polypeptide(L)'
;MNSEQQYIDLYQEQSDAIKRHSAEPLNAVRDRAFNDFKAQGFPTRKIERYKYTDMAALFAPNYGLNLNRLAIPVDPYEAFKCDVPNLSTSLYFIINDTFYTKMLPSAHLPEGVIIDSLCHVATEKPDFIAKYYAKLANTQEDGITALNTMLAQDGLLVYVPKNVKTDRPIQVINMLRADVDLMVNRRVLIIMEQNAEAKFLFCDHAADDRRFLSTQVIEVYVDENAHLELNCLEETHFKNTRVSNVYIEQQANSRVNHNVITLHNGVTRNRLDLVFKGEGAECHCNGCVVADKQQHVDNNTLIDHQVPHCTSNELYKYVLDDHAVGAFAGRVLVRQEAQKTSSQETNQNLCAAKTARMYTQPMLEIYADDVKCAHGSTVGQLNDAALFYMQQRGISLKEAKLLLEFAFVNEVIDKMELEPLRDRLHHLVEKRFRGELNKCEGCQLCK
;
A
#
# COMPACT_ATOMS: atom_id res chain seq x y z
N MET A 1 -8.07 -24.04 17.22
CA MET A 1 -7.22 -23.04 17.91
C MET A 1 -7.70 -21.67 17.51
N ASN A 2 -7.71 -20.73 18.43
CA ASN A 2 -7.95 -19.34 18.07
C ASN A 2 -6.78 -18.87 17.19
N SER A 3 -7.03 -18.20 16.08
CA SER A 3 -5.97 -17.78 15.14
C SER A 3 -4.93 -16.87 15.79
N GLU A 4 -5.28 -16.12 16.83
CA GLU A 4 -4.35 -15.27 17.57
C GLU A 4 -3.36 -16.08 18.41
N GLN A 5 -3.81 -17.20 19.00
CA GLN A 5 -2.99 -17.99 19.93
C GLN A 5 -1.73 -18.53 19.26
N GLN A 6 -1.79 -18.93 17.99
CA GLN A 6 -0.59 -19.42 17.28
C GLN A 6 0.52 -18.35 17.20
N TYR A 7 0.18 -17.05 17.04
CA TYR A 7 1.17 -15.98 17.00
C TYR A 7 1.66 -15.56 18.38
N ILE A 8 0.81 -15.68 19.41
CA ILE A 8 1.18 -15.46 20.80
C ILE A 8 2.20 -16.52 21.23
N ASP A 9 1.90 -17.79 20.98
CA ASP A 9 2.79 -18.91 21.30
C ASP A 9 4.11 -18.80 20.52
N LEU A 10 4.03 -18.50 19.21
CA LEU A 10 5.20 -18.28 18.37
C LEU A 10 6.14 -17.22 18.95
N TYR A 11 5.61 -16.05 19.34
CA TYR A 11 6.45 -15.00 19.89
C TYR A 11 7.06 -15.40 21.24
N GLN A 12 6.29 -16.05 22.11
CA GLN A 12 6.79 -16.52 23.41
C GLN A 12 7.92 -17.53 23.28
N GLU A 13 7.82 -18.43 22.28
CA GLU A 13 8.83 -19.47 22.04
C GLU A 13 10.04 -18.97 21.26
N GLN A 14 9.87 -17.98 20.37
CA GLN A 14 10.87 -17.57 19.38
C GLN A 14 11.36 -16.13 19.55
N SER A 15 10.99 -15.42 20.62
CA SER A 15 11.34 -14.01 20.82
C SER A 15 12.85 -13.77 20.77
N ASP A 16 13.67 -14.67 21.29
CA ASP A 16 15.12 -14.56 21.26
C ASP A 16 15.69 -14.68 19.84
N ALA A 17 15.13 -15.55 19.01
CA ALA A 17 15.52 -15.69 17.61
C ALA A 17 15.12 -14.44 16.82
N ILE A 18 13.92 -13.90 17.07
CA ILE A 18 13.43 -12.67 16.44
C ILE A 18 14.36 -11.49 16.81
N LYS A 19 14.66 -11.32 18.10
CA LYS A 19 15.49 -10.21 18.60
C LYS A 19 16.94 -10.31 18.13
N ARG A 20 17.50 -11.52 18.05
CA ARG A 20 18.89 -11.76 17.61
C ARG A 20 19.16 -11.31 16.19
N HIS A 21 18.18 -11.44 15.30
CA HIS A 21 18.28 -11.07 13.89
C HIS A 21 17.64 -9.72 13.58
N SER A 22 17.71 -8.79 14.53
CA SER A 22 17.16 -7.43 14.42
C SER A 22 18.02 -6.45 15.22
N ALA A 23 17.73 -5.17 15.10
CA ALA A 23 18.46 -4.10 15.80
C ALA A 23 17.75 -3.66 17.08
N GLU A 24 18.52 -3.03 18.00
CA GLU A 24 18.01 -2.59 19.29
C GLU A 24 16.79 -1.65 19.20
N PRO A 25 16.76 -0.58 18.37
CA PRO A 25 15.59 0.29 18.28
C PRO A 25 14.30 -0.42 17.86
N LEU A 26 14.43 -1.47 17.01
CA LEU A 26 13.30 -2.30 16.62
C LEU A 26 12.89 -3.23 17.77
N ASN A 27 13.85 -3.77 18.51
CA ASN A 27 13.62 -4.65 19.65
C ASN A 27 12.97 -3.94 20.83
N ALA A 28 13.32 -2.67 21.07
CA ALA A 28 12.82 -1.88 22.19
C ALA A 28 11.29 -1.74 22.23
N VAL A 29 10.61 -1.84 21.08
CA VAL A 29 9.15 -1.70 20.97
C VAL A 29 8.40 -3.03 20.90
N ARG A 30 9.11 -4.18 20.73
CA ARG A 30 8.47 -5.48 20.45
C ARG A 30 7.64 -6.00 21.59
N ASP A 31 8.17 -5.95 22.81
CA ASP A 31 7.48 -6.53 23.97
C ASP A 31 6.20 -5.73 24.28
N ARG A 32 6.21 -4.41 24.04
CA ARG A 32 4.98 -3.61 24.09
C ARG A 32 4.00 -4.04 23.00
N ALA A 33 4.46 -4.15 21.76
CA ALA A 33 3.62 -4.56 20.64
C ALA A 33 3.04 -5.98 20.84
N PHE A 34 3.80 -6.91 21.41
CA PHE A 34 3.32 -8.22 21.80
C PHE A 34 2.21 -8.15 22.85
N ASN A 35 2.39 -7.33 23.91
CA ASN A 35 1.37 -7.17 24.93
C ASN A 35 0.10 -6.51 24.37
N ASP A 36 0.25 -5.51 23.47
CA ASP A 36 -0.87 -4.86 22.78
C ASP A 36 -1.61 -5.88 21.91
N PHE A 37 -0.90 -6.72 21.12
CA PHE A 37 -1.51 -7.77 20.31
C PHE A 37 -2.21 -8.83 21.19
N LYS A 38 -1.59 -9.24 22.28
CA LYS A 38 -2.18 -10.21 23.22
C LYS A 38 -3.48 -9.69 23.87
N ALA A 39 -3.55 -8.37 24.11
CA ALA A 39 -4.71 -7.75 24.73
C ALA A 39 -5.89 -7.56 23.75
N GLN A 40 -5.62 -7.18 22.50
CA GLN A 40 -6.66 -6.82 21.52
C GLN A 40 -6.94 -7.92 20.49
N GLY A 41 -5.98 -8.77 20.16
CA GLY A 41 -6.09 -9.80 19.13
C GLY A 41 -6.23 -9.23 17.72
N PHE A 42 -6.78 -10.04 16.82
CA PHE A 42 -7.14 -9.57 15.48
C PHE A 42 -8.41 -8.71 15.53
N PRO A 43 -8.43 -7.60 14.76
CA PRO A 43 -9.62 -6.78 14.65
C PRO A 43 -10.80 -7.63 14.10
N THR A 44 -11.93 -7.55 14.78
CA THR A 44 -13.13 -8.28 14.38
C THR A 44 -13.98 -7.46 13.42
N ARG A 45 -14.87 -8.12 12.68
CA ARG A 45 -15.86 -7.48 11.81
C ARG A 45 -16.87 -6.57 12.55
N LYS A 46 -16.85 -6.54 13.87
CA LYS A 46 -17.63 -5.58 14.69
C LYS A 46 -16.99 -4.19 14.71
N ILE A 47 -15.68 -4.12 14.48
CA ILE A 47 -14.95 -2.87 14.32
C ILE A 47 -15.26 -2.34 12.93
N GLU A 48 -15.79 -1.13 12.82
CA GLU A 48 -16.29 -0.54 11.57
C GLU A 48 -15.25 -0.60 10.44
N ARG A 49 -14.01 -0.24 10.73
CA ARG A 49 -12.87 -0.27 9.77
C ARG A 49 -12.54 -1.67 9.24
N TYR A 50 -13.02 -2.75 9.90
CA TYR A 50 -12.76 -4.15 9.52
C TYR A 50 -14.02 -4.94 9.15
N LYS A 51 -15.14 -4.23 9.00
CA LYS A 51 -16.46 -4.83 8.79
C LYS A 51 -16.53 -5.79 7.60
N TYR A 52 -15.79 -5.51 6.55
CA TYR A 52 -15.87 -6.23 5.28
C TYR A 52 -14.76 -7.25 5.07
N THR A 53 -13.75 -7.31 5.95
CA THR A 53 -12.64 -8.26 5.86
C THR A 53 -12.48 -9.03 7.16
N ASP A 54 -12.52 -10.36 7.08
CA ASP A 54 -12.35 -11.24 8.25
C ASP A 54 -10.85 -11.52 8.50
N MET A 55 -10.25 -10.72 9.35
CA MET A 55 -8.83 -10.82 9.64
C MET A 55 -8.47 -12.15 10.32
N ALA A 56 -9.29 -12.63 11.25
CA ALA A 56 -9.02 -13.89 11.93
C ALA A 56 -8.98 -15.09 10.97
N ALA A 57 -9.87 -15.10 9.97
CA ALA A 57 -9.87 -16.12 8.92
C ALA A 57 -8.64 -16.06 8.01
N LEU A 58 -8.15 -14.85 7.66
CA LEU A 58 -6.97 -14.66 6.82
C LEU A 58 -5.68 -15.14 7.50
N PHE A 59 -5.58 -14.98 8.82
CA PHE A 59 -4.43 -15.35 9.63
C PHE A 59 -4.53 -16.75 10.25
N ALA A 60 -5.64 -17.46 10.05
CA ALA A 60 -5.84 -18.80 10.60
C ALA A 60 -4.94 -19.91 10.00
N PRO A 61 -4.58 -19.90 8.68
CA PRO A 61 -3.69 -20.88 8.14
C PRO A 61 -2.31 -20.87 8.83
N ASN A 62 -1.67 -22.04 8.91
CA ASN A 62 -0.31 -22.15 9.43
C ASN A 62 0.68 -21.78 8.31
N TYR A 63 1.31 -20.64 8.45
CA TYR A 63 2.36 -20.16 7.54
C TYR A 63 3.75 -20.39 8.15
N GLY A 64 4.73 -20.73 7.31
CA GLY A 64 6.13 -20.63 7.68
C GLY A 64 6.56 -19.16 7.91
N LEU A 65 7.57 -18.94 8.76
CA LEU A 65 8.23 -17.65 8.94
C LEU A 65 9.74 -17.83 8.86
N ASN A 66 10.44 -16.90 8.22
CA ASN A 66 11.90 -16.94 8.12
C ASN A 66 12.57 -16.23 9.30
N LEU A 67 12.30 -16.67 10.54
CA LEU A 67 12.80 -16.02 11.75
C LEU A 67 14.31 -16.07 11.89
N ASN A 68 14.96 -17.09 11.32
CA ASN A 68 16.42 -17.23 11.32
C ASN A 68 17.10 -16.50 10.15
N ARG A 69 16.36 -15.74 9.37
CA ARG A 69 16.86 -14.93 8.23
C ARG A 69 17.70 -15.76 7.25
N LEU A 70 17.26 -16.97 6.96
CA LEU A 70 17.92 -17.83 5.97
C LEU A 70 17.94 -17.14 4.61
N ALA A 71 19.10 -17.20 3.97
CA ALA A 71 19.28 -16.60 2.65
C ALA A 71 18.39 -17.30 1.60
N ILE A 72 17.65 -16.52 0.85
CA ILE A 72 16.81 -17.03 -0.24
C ILE A 72 17.66 -17.04 -1.50
N PRO A 73 17.79 -18.21 -2.16
CA PRO A 73 18.65 -18.37 -3.32
C PRO A 73 17.99 -17.80 -4.58
N VAL A 74 17.97 -16.48 -4.70
CA VAL A 74 17.45 -15.76 -5.86
C VAL A 74 18.35 -14.56 -6.17
N ASP A 75 18.64 -14.34 -7.45
CA ASP A 75 19.13 -13.06 -7.93
C ASP A 75 17.92 -12.27 -8.47
N PRO A 76 17.47 -11.25 -7.75
CA PRO A 76 16.28 -10.51 -8.15
C PRO A 76 16.50 -9.68 -9.42
N TYR A 77 17.75 -9.25 -9.72
CA TYR A 77 18.07 -8.50 -10.94
C TYR A 77 18.06 -9.37 -12.19
N GLU A 78 18.34 -10.67 -12.05
CA GLU A 78 18.19 -11.64 -13.15
C GLU A 78 16.73 -12.07 -13.31
N ALA A 79 16.04 -12.26 -12.18
CA ALA A 79 14.68 -12.75 -12.14
C ALA A 79 13.64 -11.70 -12.55
N PHE A 80 13.85 -10.43 -12.20
CA PHE A 80 12.92 -9.33 -12.47
C PHE A 80 13.49 -8.35 -13.48
N LYS A 81 12.79 -8.17 -14.59
CA LYS A 81 13.05 -7.08 -15.53
C LYS A 81 11.84 -6.15 -15.52
N CYS A 82 12.04 -4.96 -15.00
CA CYS A 82 11.03 -3.92 -15.12
C CYS A 82 10.79 -3.62 -16.60
N ASP A 83 9.56 -3.78 -17.04
CA ASP A 83 9.16 -3.55 -18.42
C ASP A 83 8.47 -2.19 -18.63
N VAL A 84 8.62 -1.27 -17.69
CA VAL A 84 8.18 0.12 -17.86
C VAL A 84 9.12 0.81 -18.84
N PRO A 85 8.71 1.09 -20.09
CA PRO A 85 9.57 1.73 -21.07
C PRO A 85 10.01 3.11 -20.59
N ASN A 86 11.28 3.45 -20.84
CA ASN A 86 11.85 4.76 -20.51
C ASN A 86 11.82 5.16 -19.02
N LEU A 87 11.47 4.25 -18.13
CA LEU A 87 11.53 4.48 -16.69
C LEU A 87 12.96 4.23 -16.20
N SER A 88 13.77 5.28 -16.14
CA SER A 88 15.07 5.22 -15.48
C SER A 88 14.90 5.41 -14.00
N THR A 89 14.93 4.33 -13.22
CA THR A 89 14.75 4.34 -11.77
C THR A 89 16.03 3.92 -11.04
N SER A 90 16.12 4.29 -9.76
CA SER A 90 17.00 3.63 -8.81
C SER A 90 16.27 2.41 -8.28
N LEU A 91 16.66 1.21 -8.74
CA LEU A 91 15.92 -0.04 -8.51
C LEU A 91 16.47 -0.81 -7.31
N TYR A 92 15.61 -1.10 -6.35
CA TYR A 92 15.89 -1.84 -5.13
C TYR A 92 14.93 -3.02 -4.96
N PHE A 93 15.34 -4.02 -4.17
CA PHE A 93 14.54 -5.21 -3.92
C PHE A 93 14.36 -5.49 -2.43
N ILE A 94 13.16 -5.91 -2.08
CA ILE A 94 12.85 -6.57 -0.81
C ILE A 94 12.42 -8.00 -1.15
N ILE A 95 13.21 -8.98 -0.74
CA ILE A 95 12.87 -10.39 -0.92
C ILE A 95 12.17 -10.87 0.34
N ASN A 96 10.90 -11.18 0.20
CA ASN A 96 9.99 -11.44 1.31
C ASN A 96 9.92 -10.22 2.25
N ASP A 97 10.68 -10.22 3.33
CA ASP A 97 10.80 -9.14 4.33
C ASP A 97 12.26 -8.69 4.56
N THR A 98 13.16 -9.03 3.64
CA THR A 98 14.60 -8.73 3.75
C THR A 98 15.02 -7.79 2.63
N PHE A 99 15.63 -6.66 2.97
CA PHE A 99 16.24 -5.78 1.98
C PHE A 99 17.45 -6.46 1.32
N TYR A 100 17.49 -6.45 -0.01
CA TYR A 100 18.54 -7.13 -0.79
C TYR A 100 19.77 -6.23 -0.96
N THR A 101 20.87 -6.60 -0.32
CA THR A 101 22.11 -5.79 -0.26
C THR A 101 23.25 -6.30 -1.13
N LYS A 102 23.14 -7.52 -1.74
CA LYS A 102 24.25 -8.12 -2.50
C LYS A 102 24.64 -7.33 -3.75
N MET A 103 23.68 -6.63 -4.35
CA MET A 103 23.90 -5.74 -5.47
C MET A 103 22.97 -4.54 -5.33
N LEU A 104 23.52 -3.36 -5.23
CA LEU A 104 22.80 -2.10 -5.18
C LEU A 104 22.88 -1.41 -6.55
N PRO A 105 21.90 -0.57 -6.90
CA PRO A 105 21.94 0.13 -8.17
C PRO A 105 23.19 1.00 -8.28
N SER A 106 23.79 1.03 -9.48
CA SER A 106 24.95 1.88 -9.79
C SER A 106 24.58 3.37 -9.91
N ALA A 107 23.32 3.71 -9.82
CA ALA A 107 22.85 5.10 -9.87
C ALA A 107 23.34 5.86 -8.65
N HIS A 108 24.03 6.97 -8.88
CA HIS A 108 24.39 7.88 -7.80
C HIS A 108 23.12 8.54 -7.24
N LEU A 109 22.84 8.27 -5.98
CA LEU A 109 21.84 9.04 -5.24
C LEU A 109 22.43 10.42 -4.93
N PRO A 110 21.59 11.47 -4.82
CA PRO A 110 22.04 12.76 -4.31
C PRO A 110 22.69 12.61 -2.93
N GLU A 111 23.63 13.50 -2.62
CA GLU A 111 24.38 13.47 -1.36
C GLU A 111 23.44 13.45 -0.14
N GLY A 112 23.72 12.55 0.78
CA GLY A 112 22.96 12.40 2.02
C GLY A 112 21.69 11.58 1.92
N VAL A 113 21.22 11.19 0.73
CA VAL A 113 20.08 10.26 0.59
C VAL A 113 20.50 8.86 1.05
N ILE A 114 19.67 8.25 1.90
CA ILE A 114 19.88 6.88 2.39
C ILE A 114 18.72 6.01 1.91
N ILE A 115 19.06 4.91 1.25
CA ILE A 115 18.13 3.81 0.90
C ILE A 115 18.82 2.52 1.29
N ASP A 116 18.40 1.93 2.41
CA ASP A 116 19.11 0.79 2.99
C ASP A 116 18.20 -0.08 3.86
N SER A 117 18.72 -1.22 4.31
CA SER A 117 18.08 -2.06 5.31
C SER A 117 17.79 -1.24 6.58
N LEU A 118 16.53 -1.31 7.03
CA LEU A 118 16.11 -0.65 8.26
C LEU A 118 16.91 -1.18 9.47
N CYS A 119 17.17 -2.50 9.51
CA CYS A 119 17.96 -3.13 10.56
C CYS A 119 19.43 -2.66 10.53
N HIS A 120 20.02 -2.54 9.34
CA HIS A 120 21.40 -2.04 9.19
C HIS A 120 21.53 -0.62 9.72
N VAL A 121 20.67 0.31 9.24
CA VAL A 121 20.72 1.70 9.71
C VAL A 121 20.37 1.82 11.19
N ALA A 122 19.45 0.99 11.69
CA ALA A 122 19.12 0.98 13.12
C ALA A 122 20.29 0.51 14.00
N THR A 123 21.18 -0.31 13.45
CA THR A 123 22.42 -0.72 14.12
C THR A 123 23.46 0.39 14.11
N GLU A 124 23.64 1.08 12.97
CA GLU A 124 24.64 2.14 12.80
C GLU A 124 24.23 3.48 13.47
N LYS A 125 22.93 3.78 13.45
CA LYS A 125 22.35 5.04 13.91
C LYS A 125 21.11 4.80 14.80
N PRO A 126 21.26 4.15 15.95
CA PRO A 126 20.13 3.72 16.77
C PRO A 126 19.23 4.88 17.23
N ASP A 127 19.80 5.99 17.69
CA ASP A 127 19.04 7.16 18.15
C ASP A 127 18.22 7.81 17.02
N PHE A 128 18.75 7.81 15.80
CA PHE A 128 18.05 8.32 14.63
C PHE A 128 16.80 7.50 14.34
N ILE A 129 16.93 6.18 14.29
CA ILE A 129 15.78 5.29 14.04
C ILE A 129 14.79 5.33 15.20
N ALA A 130 15.24 5.33 16.45
CA ALA A 130 14.37 5.38 17.63
C ALA A 130 13.48 6.65 17.67
N LYS A 131 13.88 7.73 17.01
CA LYS A 131 13.10 8.97 16.89
C LYS A 131 11.83 8.77 16.04
N TYR A 132 11.89 7.92 15.02
CA TYR A 132 10.82 7.78 14.01
C TYR A 132 10.09 6.43 14.06
N TYR A 133 10.80 5.34 14.32
CA TYR A 133 10.27 3.98 14.24
C TYR A 133 9.16 3.73 15.27
N ALA A 134 8.03 3.21 14.81
CA ALA A 134 6.84 2.89 15.58
C ALA A 134 6.25 4.09 16.37
N LYS A 135 6.36 5.31 15.80
CA LYS A 135 5.77 6.53 16.37
C LYS A 135 4.43 6.88 15.76
N LEU A 136 4.26 6.69 14.45
CA LEU A 136 2.97 6.88 13.77
C LEU A 136 2.13 5.61 13.86
N ALA A 137 2.75 4.44 13.71
CA ALA A 137 2.10 3.14 13.75
C ALA A 137 1.80 2.72 15.19
N ASN A 138 0.69 3.22 15.75
CA ASN A 138 0.29 2.94 17.12
C ASN A 138 -0.20 1.50 17.28
N THR A 139 0.53 0.69 18.05
CA THR A 139 0.22 -0.72 18.29
C THR A 139 -0.99 -0.94 19.19
N GLN A 140 -1.40 0.06 19.98
CA GLN A 140 -2.57 -0.01 20.85
C GLN A 140 -3.90 0.15 20.09
N GLU A 141 -3.86 0.73 18.89
CA GLU A 141 -5.04 1.00 18.10
C GLU A 141 -5.36 -0.08 17.07
N ASP A 142 -4.39 -0.95 16.77
CA ASP A 142 -4.53 -1.92 15.67
C ASP A 142 -3.71 -3.19 15.89
N GLY A 143 -4.42 -4.32 16.01
CA GLY A 143 -3.80 -5.62 16.24
C GLY A 143 -2.90 -6.11 15.10
N ILE A 144 -3.17 -5.70 13.84
CA ILE A 144 -2.31 -6.04 12.70
C ILE A 144 -1.00 -5.25 12.77
N THR A 145 -1.06 -3.98 13.13
CA THR A 145 0.12 -3.14 13.36
C THR A 145 0.95 -3.68 14.53
N ALA A 146 0.28 -4.12 15.60
CA ALA A 146 0.94 -4.77 16.73
C ALA A 146 1.63 -6.08 16.32
N LEU A 147 0.93 -6.95 15.56
CA LEU A 147 1.50 -8.19 15.03
C LEU A 147 2.72 -7.93 14.13
N ASN A 148 2.62 -7.00 13.19
CA ASN A 148 3.75 -6.62 12.33
C ASN A 148 4.92 -6.11 13.16
N THR A 149 4.69 -5.21 14.12
CA THR A 149 5.74 -4.61 14.96
C THR A 149 6.44 -5.65 15.83
N MET A 150 5.72 -6.65 16.34
CA MET A 150 6.35 -7.70 17.14
C MET A 150 7.17 -8.70 16.31
N LEU A 151 6.84 -8.91 15.02
CA LEU A 151 7.48 -9.92 14.17
C LEU A 151 8.48 -9.36 13.16
N ALA A 152 8.34 -8.14 12.69
CA ALA A 152 9.23 -7.56 11.68
C ALA A 152 10.67 -7.43 12.20
N GLN A 153 11.65 -8.05 11.52
CA GLN A 153 13.05 -8.06 11.93
C GLN A 153 13.90 -7.08 11.13
N ASP A 154 13.47 -6.77 9.90
CA ASP A 154 14.12 -5.86 8.98
C ASP A 154 13.06 -5.14 8.13
N GLY A 155 13.50 -4.37 7.16
CA GLY A 155 12.69 -3.63 6.22
C GLY A 155 13.51 -2.65 5.41
N LEU A 156 12.85 -1.57 5.00
CA LEU A 156 13.47 -0.52 4.21
C LEU A 156 13.45 0.80 4.98
N LEU A 157 14.60 1.47 5.02
CA LEU A 157 14.68 2.90 5.34
C LEU A 157 14.92 3.69 4.05
N VAL A 158 14.14 4.75 3.88
CA VAL A 158 14.43 5.83 2.93
C VAL A 158 14.51 7.14 3.70
N TYR A 159 15.62 7.84 3.53
CA TYR A 159 15.83 9.16 4.09
C TYR A 159 16.26 10.12 2.98
N VAL A 160 15.52 11.20 2.81
CA VAL A 160 15.83 12.27 1.86
C VAL A 160 16.09 13.55 2.67
N PRO A 161 17.35 14.03 2.69
CA PRO A 161 17.72 15.17 3.54
C PRO A 161 17.14 16.49 3.02
N LYS A 162 17.25 17.49 3.86
CA LYS A 162 16.78 18.86 3.61
C LYS A 162 17.29 19.43 2.28
N ASN A 163 16.35 20.04 1.51
CA ASN A 163 16.62 20.68 0.21
C ASN A 163 17.14 19.73 -0.87
N VAL A 164 16.97 18.43 -0.71
CA VAL A 164 17.37 17.44 -1.72
C VAL A 164 16.17 17.00 -2.54
N LYS A 165 16.36 17.01 -3.85
CA LYS A 165 15.44 16.44 -4.84
C LYS A 165 16.08 15.23 -5.47
N THR A 166 15.35 14.10 -5.53
CA THR A 166 15.83 12.92 -6.25
C THR A 166 15.61 13.10 -7.75
N ASP A 167 16.68 12.95 -8.55
CA ASP A 167 16.61 13.13 -10.01
C ASP A 167 15.82 12.01 -10.70
N ARG A 168 15.77 10.84 -10.06
CA ARG A 168 15.10 9.65 -10.59
C ARG A 168 14.14 9.09 -9.56
N PRO A 169 13.02 8.51 -10.01
CA PRO A 169 12.14 7.77 -9.12
C PRO A 169 12.87 6.61 -8.43
N ILE A 170 12.53 6.37 -7.18
CA ILE A 170 13.03 5.24 -6.40
C ILE A 170 12.04 4.10 -6.55
N GLN A 171 12.47 3.01 -7.19
CA GLN A 171 11.64 1.83 -7.40
C GLN A 171 12.03 0.73 -6.43
N VAL A 172 11.05 0.19 -5.71
CA VAL A 172 11.21 -0.90 -4.77
C VAL A 172 10.33 -2.07 -5.21
N ILE A 173 10.95 -3.19 -5.55
CA ILE A 173 10.25 -4.42 -5.89
C ILE A 173 10.17 -5.30 -4.65
N ASN A 174 8.97 -5.51 -4.18
CA ASN A 174 8.65 -6.48 -3.15
C ASN A 174 8.39 -7.83 -3.82
N MET A 175 9.36 -8.75 -3.74
CA MET A 175 9.28 -10.07 -4.34
C MET A 175 8.96 -11.12 -3.27
N LEU A 176 7.86 -11.84 -3.44
CA LEU A 176 7.51 -13.01 -2.63
C LEU A 176 8.10 -14.27 -3.28
N ARG A 177 8.94 -14.98 -2.53
CA ARG A 177 9.64 -16.19 -2.98
C ARG A 177 9.72 -17.22 -1.86
N ALA A 178 9.16 -18.42 -2.05
CA ALA A 178 9.28 -19.52 -1.09
C ALA A 178 8.88 -20.87 -1.70
N ASP A 179 9.41 -21.95 -1.11
CA ASP A 179 9.01 -23.32 -1.47
C ASP A 179 7.84 -23.84 -0.61
N VAL A 180 7.43 -23.07 0.38
CA VAL A 180 6.32 -23.37 1.30
C VAL A 180 5.37 -22.17 1.41
N ASP A 181 4.18 -22.39 1.96
CA ASP A 181 3.29 -21.29 2.32
C ASP A 181 3.97 -20.42 3.38
N LEU A 182 4.10 -19.11 3.12
CA LEU A 182 4.94 -18.22 3.91
C LEU A 182 4.21 -16.96 4.33
N MET A 183 4.42 -16.55 5.59
CA MET A 183 4.08 -15.23 6.08
C MET A 183 5.32 -14.34 6.09
N VAL A 184 5.16 -13.10 5.62
CA VAL A 184 6.20 -12.07 5.62
C VAL A 184 5.73 -10.81 6.33
N ASN A 185 6.63 -10.17 7.07
CA ASN A 185 6.32 -8.98 7.85
C ASN A 185 7.24 -7.83 7.42
N ARG A 186 6.76 -7.03 6.47
CA ARG A 186 7.52 -5.91 5.91
C ARG A 186 7.37 -4.65 6.76
N ARG A 187 8.47 -3.95 6.91
CA ARG A 187 8.49 -2.62 7.55
C ARG A 187 9.16 -1.62 6.65
N VAL A 188 8.57 -0.44 6.50
CA VAL A 188 9.14 0.64 5.69
C VAL A 188 9.06 1.93 6.48
N LEU A 189 10.17 2.67 6.52
CA LEU A 189 10.27 3.99 7.12
C LEU A 189 10.76 4.98 6.06
N ILE A 190 9.95 5.99 5.76
CA ILE A 190 10.26 7.06 4.80
C ILE A 190 10.31 8.38 5.56
N ILE A 191 11.44 9.08 5.45
CA ILE A 191 11.66 10.37 6.08
C ILE A 191 12.06 11.37 5.01
N MET A 192 11.19 12.36 4.78
CA MET A 192 11.38 13.46 3.85
C MET A 192 11.60 14.73 4.68
N GLU A 193 12.81 15.24 4.71
CA GLU A 193 13.11 16.48 5.44
C GLU A 193 12.61 17.73 4.69
N GLN A 194 12.73 18.87 5.33
CA GLN A 194 12.24 20.16 4.80
C GLN A 194 12.72 20.42 3.36
N ASN A 195 11.78 20.79 2.46
CA ASN A 195 11.99 21.05 1.04
C ASN A 195 12.53 19.84 0.26
N ALA A 196 12.43 18.62 0.79
CA ALA A 196 12.80 17.40 0.06
C ALA A 196 11.76 17.05 -1.00
N GLU A 197 12.19 16.47 -2.13
CA GLU A 197 11.29 15.99 -3.17
C GLU A 197 11.71 14.60 -3.64
N ALA A 198 10.78 13.63 -3.63
CA ALA A 198 11.04 12.29 -4.14
C ALA A 198 9.76 11.62 -4.65
N LYS A 199 9.95 10.75 -5.66
CA LYS A 199 8.91 9.90 -6.24
C LYS A 199 9.25 8.43 -6.05
N PHE A 200 8.30 7.67 -5.53
CA PHE A 200 8.46 6.25 -5.25
C PHE A 200 7.50 5.41 -6.08
N LEU A 201 8.00 4.23 -6.45
CA LEU A 201 7.19 3.17 -7.05
C LEU A 201 7.45 1.87 -6.29
N PHE A 202 6.51 1.44 -5.47
CA PHE A 202 6.49 0.14 -4.81
C PHE A 202 5.68 -0.84 -5.66
N CYS A 203 6.30 -1.95 -6.06
CA CYS A 203 5.63 -3.00 -6.83
C CYS A 203 5.64 -4.31 -6.02
N ASP A 204 4.47 -4.91 -5.82
CA ASP A 204 4.33 -6.20 -5.17
C ASP A 204 4.18 -7.30 -6.22
N HIS A 205 5.08 -8.28 -6.22
CA HIS A 205 5.08 -9.44 -7.10
C HIS A 205 5.25 -10.75 -6.32
N ALA A 206 4.68 -11.84 -6.83
CA ALA A 206 4.90 -13.18 -6.32
C ALA A 206 5.59 -14.03 -7.39
N ALA A 207 6.75 -14.60 -7.05
CA ALA A 207 7.55 -15.42 -7.94
C ALA A 207 7.09 -16.88 -7.99
N ASP A 208 6.42 -17.35 -6.94
CA ASP A 208 6.01 -18.75 -6.77
C ASP A 208 4.50 -18.85 -6.56
N ASP A 209 3.93 -19.96 -7.05
CA ASP A 209 2.50 -20.30 -6.86
C ASP A 209 2.25 -20.91 -5.47
N ARG A 210 2.74 -20.26 -4.42
CA ARG A 210 2.52 -20.60 -3.01
C ARG A 210 1.53 -19.63 -2.40
N ARG A 211 0.97 -20.00 -1.27
CA ARG A 211 0.14 -19.09 -0.49
C ARG A 211 1.05 -18.16 0.32
N PHE A 212 0.95 -16.88 0.05
CA PHE A 212 1.64 -15.88 0.86
C PHE A 212 0.65 -15.06 1.67
N LEU A 213 1.04 -14.77 2.90
CA LEU A 213 0.41 -13.75 3.73
C LEU A 213 1.45 -12.66 3.98
N SER A 214 1.27 -11.48 3.42
CA SER A 214 2.14 -10.35 3.67
C SER A 214 1.46 -9.31 4.56
N THR A 215 2.08 -8.99 5.69
CA THR A 215 1.77 -7.78 6.44
C THR A 215 2.80 -6.72 6.10
N GLN A 216 2.36 -5.48 5.92
CA GLN A 216 3.22 -4.34 5.64
C GLN A 216 2.80 -3.16 6.50
N VAL A 217 3.76 -2.54 7.17
CA VAL A 217 3.55 -1.26 7.86
C VAL A 217 4.54 -0.25 7.31
N ILE A 218 4.01 0.86 6.80
CA ILE A 218 4.79 1.98 6.25
C ILE A 218 4.53 3.20 7.13
N GLU A 219 5.60 3.79 7.66
CA GLU A 219 5.56 5.08 8.35
C GLU A 219 6.25 6.14 7.50
N VAL A 220 5.58 7.26 7.28
CA VAL A 220 6.04 8.32 6.37
C VAL A 220 5.98 9.65 7.09
N TYR A 221 7.11 10.32 7.16
CA TYR A 221 7.26 11.67 7.68
C TYR A 221 7.56 12.63 6.54
N VAL A 222 6.69 13.62 6.33
CA VAL A 222 6.82 14.61 5.28
C VAL A 222 6.91 15.99 5.91
N ASP A 223 8.12 16.51 6.00
CA ASP A 223 8.43 17.77 6.68
C ASP A 223 7.98 18.99 5.83
N GLU A 224 8.19 20.17 6.36
CA GLU A 224 7.75 21.44 5.79
C GLU A 224 8.19 21.63 4.33
N ASN A 225 7.26 22.01 3.44
CA ASN A 225 7.44 22.20 2.01
C ASN A 225 7.95 20.94 1.27
N ALA A 226 8.00 19.77 1.88
CA ALA A 226 8.43 18.57 1.18
C ALA A 226 7.33 18.03 0.25
N HIS A 227 7.75 17.39 -0.85
CA HIS A 227 6.86 16.80 -1.84
C HIS A 227 7.15 15.32 -2.03
N LEU A 228 6.15 14.48 -1.77
CA LEU A 228 6.21 13.04 -1.90
C LEU A 228 5.17 12.54 -2.91
N GLU A 229 5.58 11.77 -3.92
CA GLU A 229 4.70 10.90 -4.69
C GLU A 229 4.99 9.44 -4.34
N LEU A 230 4.00 8.73 -3.80
CA LEU A 230 4.09 7.32 -3.41
C LEU A 230 3.10 6.50 -4.23
N ASN A 231 3.62 5.76 -5.22
CA ASN A 231 2.86 4.86 -6.07
C ASN A 231 3.03 3.42 -5.58
N CYS A 232 1.92 2.73 -5.31
CA CYS A 232 1.88 1.32 -4.89
C CYS A 232 1.12 0.51 -5.92
N LEU A 233 1.80 -0.43 -6.59
CA LEU A 233 1.24 -1.33 -7.60
C LEU A 233 1.25 -2.76 -7.08
N GLU A 234 0.11 -3.43 -7.09
CA GLU A 234 -0.02 -4.84 -6.72
C GLU A 234 -0.38 -5.70 -7.93
N GLU A 235 0.56 -6.59 -8.28
CA GLU A 235 0.46 -7.62 -9.31
C GLU A 235 0.95 -8.96 -8.72
N THR A 236 0.22 -9.50 -7.75
CA THR A 236 0.50 -10.81 -7.14
C THR A 236 -0.35 -11.90 -7.80
N HIS A 237 -0.82 -12.90 -7.08
CA HIS A 237 -1.73 -13.91 -7.62
C HIS A 237 -2.86 -14.25 -6.63
N PHE A 238 -3.88 -15.00 -7.10
CA PHE A 238 -5.12 -15.25 -6.37
C PHE A 238 -4.98 -16.00 -5.03
N LYS A 239 -3.82 -16.63 -4.74
CA LYS A 239 -3.55 -17.28 -3.45
C LYS A 239 -2.92 -16.31 -2.42
N ASN A 240 -2.58 -15.08 -2.83
CA ASN A 240 -1.93 -14.12 -1.95
C ASN A 240 -2.93 -13.35 -1.12
N THR A 241 -2.55 -13.14 0.13
CA THR A 241 -3.19 -12.20 1.04
C THR A 241 -2.20 -11.10 1.39
N ARG A 242 -2.59 -9.85 1.18
CA ARG A 242 -1.79 -8.67 1.51
C ARG A 242 -2.57 -7.74 2.43
N VAL A 243 -1.97 -7.41 3.57
CA VAL A 243 -2.51 -6.42 4.52
C VAL A 243 -1.48 -5.31 4.69
N SER A 244 -1.80 -4.12 4.23
CA SER A 244 -0.90 -2.96 4.25
C SER A 244 -1.49 -1.82 5.06
N ASN A 245 -0.77 -1.37 6.08
CA ASN A 245 -1.10 -0.19 6.88
C ASN A 245 -0.07 0.91 6.62
N VAL A 246 -0.53 2.04 6.11
CA VAL A 246 0.29 3.22 5.79
C VAL A 246 -0.11 4.35 6.72
N TYR A 247 0.88 4.94 7.37
CA TYR A 247 0.73 6.07 8.30
C TYR A 247 1.57 7.24 7.80
N ILE A 248 0.94 8.38 7.53
CA ILE A 248 1.60 9.55 6.97
C ILE A 248 1.36 10.76 7.88
N GLU A 249 2.44 11.46 8.25
CA GLU A 249 2.38 12.74 8.92
C GLU A 249 2.91 13.84 8.00
N GLN A 250 2.14 14.91 7.83
CA GLN A 250 2.47 16.05 6.99
C GLN A 250 2.64 17.33 7.80
N GLN A 251 3.78 18.02 7.60
CA GLN A 251 4.06 19.34 8.13
C GLN A 251 3.63 20.45 7.14
N ALA A 252 3.87 21.72 7.51
CA ALA A 252 3.35 22.87 6.79
C ALA A 252 3.74 22.91 5.31
N ASN A 253 2.76 23.27 4.45
CA ASN A 253 2.91 23.43 3.01
C ASN A 253 3.48 22.17 2.30
N SER A 254 3.49 21.02 2.94
CA SER A 254 3.93 19.78 2.32
C SER A 254 2.88 19.23 1.36
N ARG A 255 3.31 18.43 0.38
CA ARG A 255 2.42 17.79 -0.57
C ARG A 255 2.66 16.29 -0.63
N VAL A 256 1.58 15.51 -0.58
CA VAL A 256 1.61 14.06 -0.71
C VAL A 256 0.64 13.61 -1.81
N ASN A 257 1.14 12.86 -2.78
CA ASN A 257 0.35 12.10 -3.73
C ASN A 257 0.51 10.61 -3.41
N HIS A 258 -0.54 9.95 -2.92
CA HIS A 258 -0.53 8.52 -2.60
C HIS A 258 -1.47 7.76 -3.54
N ASN A 259 -0.91 6.91 -4.39
CA ASN A 259 -1.64 6.17 -5.42
C ASN A 259 -1.55 4.66 -5.15
N VAL A 260 -2.69 3.98 -5.07
CA VAL A 260 -2.78 2.54 -4.81
C VAL A 260 -3.50 1.85 -5.96
N ILE A 261 -2.78 0.98 -6.68
CA ILE A 261 -3.29 0.27 -7.85
C ILE A 261 -3.27 -1.22 -7.58
N THR A 262 -4.44 -1.87 -7.61
CA THR A 262 -4.58 -3.32 -7.46
C THR A 262 -5.14 -3.90 -8.75
N LEU A 263 -4.28 -4.62 -9.50
CA LEU A 263 -4.64 -5.24 -10.78
C LEU A 263 -4.78 -6.75 -10.69
N HIS A 264 -3.99 -7.41 -9.84
CA HIS A 264 -4.05 -8.85 -9.65
C HIS A 264 -3.66 -9.22 -8.22
N ASN A 265 -4.55 -9.93 -7.51
CA ASN A 265 -4.39 -10.31 -6.11
C ASN A 265 -5.28 -11.52 -5.77
N GLY A 266 -5.23 -11.97 -4.52
CA GLY A 266 -6.25 -12.81 -3.91
C GLY A 266 -7.12 -11.97 -2.97
N VAL A 267 -6.60 -11.67 -1.77
CA VAL A 267 -7.25 -10.77 -0.81
C VAL A 267 -6.29 -9.63 -0.49
N THR A 268 -6.74 -8.41 -0.69
CA THR A 268 -5.97 -7.21 -0.36
C THR A 268 -6.75 -6.31 0.58
N ARG A 269 -6.10 -5.92 1.64
CA ARG A 269 -6.59 -4.87 2.53
C ARG A 269 -5.55 -3.78 2.70
N ASN A 270 -5.92 -2.56 2.31
CA ASN A 270 -5.12 -1.37 2.47
C ASN A 270 -5.74 -0.44 3.52
N ARG A 271 -4.93 0.05 4.44
CA ARG A 271 -5.26 1.12 5.37
C ARG A 271 -4.33 2.29 5.14
N LEU A 272 -4.89 3.48 5.01
CA LEU A 272 -4.17 4.75 4.99
C LEU A 272 -4.67 5.61 6.15
N ASP A 273 -3.78 6.00 7.04
CA ASP A 273 -4.02 7.04 8.03
C ASP A 273 -3.07 8.20 7.75
N LEU A 274 -3.63 9.34 7.34
CA LEU A 274 -2.87 10.55 7.04
C LEU A 274 -3.30 11.67 7.99
N VAL A 275 -2.33 12.33 8.61
CA VAL A 275 -2.58 13.44 9.53
C VAL A 275 -1.85 14.70 9.10
N PHE A 276 -2.58 15.80 9.03
CA PHE A 276 -2.02 17.14 8.84
C PHE A 276 -1.64 17.75 10.18
N LYS A 277 -0.35 18.03 10.37
CA LYS A 277 0.23 18.67 11.56
C LYS A 277 0.68 20.10 11.32
N GLY A 278 0.85 20.50 10.05
CA GLY A 278 1.25 21.84 9.64
C GLY A 278 0.25 22.46 8.66
N GLU A 279 0.06 23.77 8.74
CA GLU A 279 -0.88 24.52 7.92
C GLU A 279 -0.52 24.49 6.43
N GLY A 280 -1.53 24.58 5.56
CA GLY A 280 -1.35 24.67 4.12
C GLY A 280 -0.91 23.39 3.45
N ALA A 281 -0.89 22.26 4.16
CA ALA A 281 -0.55 20.97 3.59
C ALA A 281 -1.64 20.44 2.65
N GLU A 282 -1.23 19.69 1.64
CA GLU A 282 -2.10 19.14 0.61
C GLU A 282 -1.86 17.65 0.42
N CYS A 283 -2.94 16.85 0.31
CA CYS A 283 -2.83 15.45 -0.10
C CYS A 283 -3.80 15.09 -1.22
N HIS A 284 -3.33 14.20 -2.11
CA HIS A 284 -4.14 13.52 -3.12
C HIS A 284 -3.98 12.02 -2.92
N CYS A 285 -5.08 11.33 -2.59
CA CYS A 285 -5.09 9.89 -2.34
C CYS A 285 -5.97 9.22 -3.38
N ASN A 286 -5.35 8.42 -4.25
CA ASN A 286 -6.05 7.83 -5.39
C ASN A 286 -5.96 6.30 -5.35
N GLY A 287 -7.06 5.62 -5.70
CA GLY A 287 -7.12 4.17 -5.76
C GLY A 287 -7.77 3.66 -7.04
N CYS A 288 -7.10 2.71 -7.71
CA CYS A 288 -7.64 1.99 -8.85
C CYS A 288 -7.66 0.49 -8.56
N VAL A 289 -8.83 -0.12 -8.67
CA VAL A 289 -9.01 -1.55 -8.43
C VAL A 289 -9.68 -2.18 -9.63
N VAL A 290 -9.05 -3.23 -10.19
CA VAL A 290 -9.65 -4.11 -11.20
C VAL A 290 -9.63 -5.52 -10.65
N ALA A 291 -10.80 -6.06 -10.32
CA ALA A 291 -10.92 -7.37 -9.69
C ALA A 291 -12.00 -8.23 -10.37
N ASP A 292 -11.72 -9.53 -10.50
CA ASP A 292 -12.61 -10.54 -11.05
C ASP A 292 -12.59 -11.81 -10.17
N LYS A 293 -13.22 -12.89 -10.65
CA LYS A 293 -13.27 -14.18 -9.96
C LYS A 293 -13.76 -14.05 -8.52
N GLN A 294 -12.94 -14.41 -7.54
CA GLN A 294 -13.23 -14.33 -6.10
C GLN A 294 -12.29 -13.37 -5.37
N GLN A 295 -11.66 -12.46 -6.12
CA GLN A 295 -10.76 -11.48 -5.54
C GLN A 295 -11.51 -10.55 -4.58
N HIS A 296 -10.81 -10.14 -3.53
CA HIS A 296 -11.31 -9.22 -2.53
C HIS A 296 -10.34 -8.05 -2.35
N VAL A 297 -10.84 -6.82 -2.46
CA VAL A 297 -10.03 -5.60 -2.25
C VAL A 297 -10.78 -4.64 -1.33
N ASP A 298 -10.19 -4.37 -0.18
CA ASP A 298 -10.71 -3.47 0.86
C ASP A 298 -9.73 -2.31 1.07
N ASN A 299 -10.13 -1.09 0.66
CA ASN A 299 -9.39 0.14 0.94
C ASN A 299 -10.10 0.93 2.05
N ASN A 300 -9.34 1.27 3.08
CA ASN A 300 -9.82 2.06 4.21
C ASN A 300 -8.91 3.26 4.43
N THR A 301 -9.47 4.47 4.39
CA THR A 301 -8.73 5.73 4.58
C THR A 301 -9.21 6.48 5.82
N LEU A 302 -8.29 7.18 6.45
CA LEU A 302 -8.53 8.23 7.43
C LEU A 302 -7.67 9.42 7.08
N ILE A 303 -8.30 10.55 6.77
CA ILE A 303 -7.63 11.83 6.59
C ILE A 303 -7.99 12.73 7.77
N ASP A 304 -7.03 12.99 8.66
CA ASP A 304 -7.22 13.77 9.89
C ASP A 304 -6.67 15.19 9.74
N HIS A 305 -7.56 16.13 9.55
CA HIS A 305 -7.24 17.56 9.51
C HIS A 305 -7.20 18.11 10.95
N GLN A 306 -6.00 18.39 11.46
CA GLN A 306 -5.80 18.92 12.81
C GLN A 306 -5.49 20.42 12.85
N VAL A 307 -5.10 20.99 11.71
CA VAL A 307 -4.65 22.39 11.56
C VAL A 307 -5.35 23.05 10.38
N PRO A 308 -5.42 24.41 10.33
CA PRO A 308 -6.18 25.10 9.29
C PRO A 308 -5.51 25.09 7.92
N HIS A 309 -6.27 25.52 6.90
CA HIS A 309 -5.84 25.75 5.52
C HIS A 309 -5.33 24.51 4.77
N CYS A 310 -5.66 23.29 5.22
CA CYS A 310 -5.26 22.07 4.54
C CYS A 310 -6.25 21.61 3.48
N THR A 311 -5.75 20.94 2.45
CA THR A 311 -6.56 20.40 1.35
C THR A 311 -6.37 18.90 1.21
N SER A 312 -7.47 18.15 1.08
CA SER A 312 -7.43 16.71 0.77
C SER A 312 -8.37 16.35 -0.38
N ASN A 313 -7.88 15.51 -1.28
CA ASN A 313 -8.67 14.95 -2.37
C ASN A 313 -8.50 13.44 -2.41
N GLU A 314 -9.62 12.71 -2.37
CA GLU A 314 -9.62 11.26 -2.51
C GLU A 314 -10.42 10.86 -3.74
N LEU A 315 -9.83 10.00 -4.59
CA LEU A 315 -10.49 9.43 -5.76
C LEU A 315 -10.23 7.92 -5.82
N TYR A 316 -11.25 7.13 -5.49
CA TYR A 316 -11.17 5.67 -5.57
C TYR A 316 -12.16 5.12 -6.59
N LYS A 317 -11.65 4.32 -7.53
CA LYS A 317 -12.47 3.66 -8.56
C LYS A 317 -12.27 2.17 -8.59
N TYR A 318 -13.37 1.42 -8.65
CA TYR A 318 -13.39 -0.03 -8.70
C TYR A 318 -14.12 -0.49 -9.96
N VAL A 319 -13.51 -1.45 -10.67
CA VAL A 319 -14.18 -2.28 -11.67
C VAL A 319 -14.19 -3.70 -11.15
N LEU A 320 -15.39 -4.24 -10.91
CA LEU A 320 -15.59 -5.55 -10.29
C LEU A 320 -16.39 -6.45 -11.24
N ASP A 321 -15.85 -7.60 -11.56
CA ASP A 321 -16.50 -8.61 -12.39
C ASP A 321 -16.66 -9.94 -11.64
N ASP A 322 -17.33 -10.91 -12.24
CA ASP A 322 -17.61 -12.25 -11.70
C ASP A 322 -18.18 -12.20 -10.27
N HIS A 323 -17.47 -12.74 -9.30
CA HIS A 323 -17.80 -12.79 -7.87
C HIS A 323 -16.86 -11.92 -7.01
N ALA A 324 -16.15 -10.98 -7.62
CA ALA A 324 -15.25 -10.09 -6.90
C ALA A 324 -15.99 -9.25 -5.87
N VAL A 325 -15.27 -8.95 -4.78
CA VAL A 325 -15.76 -8.12 -3.68
C VAL A 325 -14.86 -6.90 -3.51
N GLY A 326 -15.44 -5.72 -3.66
CA GLY A 326 -14.83 -4.45 -3.32
C GLY A 326 -15.36 -3.90 -2.00
N ALA A 327 -14.52 -3.28 -1.21
CA ALA A 327 -14.91 -2.48 -0.07
C ALA A 327 -14.12 -1.17 -0.06
N PHE A 328 -14.80 -0.08 0.20
CA PHE A 328 -14.20 1.23 0.42
C PHE A 328 -14.84 1.87 1.65
N ALA A 329 -14.01 2.29 2.59
CA ALA A 329 -14.46 3.07 3.74
C ALA A 329 -13.49 4.25 3.92
N GLY A 330 -13.92 5.43 3.50
CA GLY A 330 -13.19 6.67 3.65
C GLY A 330 -13.74 7.49 4.82
N ARG A 331 -12.85 8.03 5.63
CA ARG A 331 -13.21 8.92 6.74
C ARG A 331 -12.37 10.18 6.69
N VAL A 332 -13.03 11.31 6.49
CA VAL A 332 -12.43 12.63 6.65
C VAL A 332 -12.81 13.19 8.01
N LEU A 333 -11.82 13.44 8.86
CA LEU A 333 -12.00 14.00 10.20
C LEU A 333 -11.44 15.42 10.22
N VAL A 334 -12.32 16.41 10.45
CA VAL A 334 -11.93 17.82 10.51
C VAL A 334 -12.09 18.29 11.97
N ARG A 335 -10.95 18.50 12.63
CA ARG A 335 -10.91 18.95 14.02
C ARG A 335 -11.38 20.40 14.14
N GLN A 336 -11.75 20.80 15.34
CA GLN A 336 -12.30 22.14 15.61
C GLN A 336 -11.37 23.26 15.15
N GLU A 337 -10.05 23.08 15.33
CA GLU A 337 -9.02 24.05 14.94
C GLU A 337 -8.72 24.05 13.44
N ALA A 338 -9.18 23.03 12.69
CA ALA A 338 -8.88 22.88 11.28
C ALA A 338 -9.80 23.74 10.37
N GLN A 339 -9.84 25.03 10.65
CA GLN A 339 -10.63 25.98 9.86
C GLN A 339 -10.07 26.15 8.45
N LYS A 340 -10.91 26.56 7.49
CA LYS A 340 -10.53 26.73 6.08
C LYS A 340 -10.07 25.42 5.40
N THR A 341 -10.43 24.29 5.96
CA THR A 341 -10.22 22.98 5.31
C THR A 341 -11.03 22.88 4.02
N SER A 342 -10.39 22.35 2.97
CA SER A 342 -11.04 21.94 1.72
C SER A 342 -10.85 20.44 1.53
N SER A 343 -11.94 19.67 1.51
CA SER A 343 -11.86 18.21 1.37
C SER A 343 -12.88 17.68 0.37
N GLN A 344 -12.43 16.83 -0.54
CA GLN A 344 -13.28 16.14 -1.49
C GLN A 344 -12.98 14.63 -1.44
N GLU A 345 -13.97 13.81 -1.11
CA GLU A 345 -13.87 12.35 -1.17
C GLU A 345 -14.79 11.83 -2.26
N THR A 346 -14.24 11.08 -3.23
CA THR A 346 -15.00 10.52 -4.35
C THR A 346 -14.71 9.04 -4.48
N ASN A 347 -15.76 8.21 -4.37
CA ASN A 347 -15.70 6.78 -4.63
C ASN A 347 -16.69 6.40 -5.73
N GLN A 348 -16.19 5.89 -6.84
CA GLN A 348 -17.00 5.46 -7.98
C GLN A 348 -16.75 3.98 -8.28
N ASN A 349 -17.82 3.21 -8.45
CA ASN A 349 -17.72 1.77 -8.52
C ASN A 349 -18.57 1.24 -9.68
N LEU A 350 -17.95 0.40 -10.52
CA LEU A 350 -18.57 -0.26 -11.64
C LEU A 350 -18.63 -1.77 -11.36
N CYS A 351 -19.83 -2.31 -11.18
CA CYS A 351 -20.06 -3.76 -11.10
C CYS A 351 -20.42 -4.28 -12.49
N ALA A 352 -19.45 -4.88 -13.19
CA ALA A 352 -19.62 -5.41 -14.54
C ALA A 352 -20.49 -6.68 -14.56
N ALA A 353 -20.46 -7.48 -13.48
CA ALA A 353 -21.33 -8.63 -13.25
C ALA A 353 -22.35 -8.39 -12.14
N LYS A 354 -23.52 -9.03 -12.24
CA LYS A 354 -24.57 -8.99 -11.18
C LYS A 354 -24.16 -9.72 -9.89
N THR A 355 -23.16 -10.58 -9.98
CA THR A 355 -22.61 -11.36 -8.86
C THR A 355 -21.51 -10.63 -8.11
N ALA A 356 -20.89 -9.63 -8.74
CA ALA A 356 -19.92 -8.74 -8.08
C ALA A 356 -20.60 -7.92 -6.97
N ARG A 357 -19.85 -7.62 -5.93
CA ARG A 357 -20.36 -6.89 -4.76
C ARG A 357 -19.45 -5.73 -4.42
N MET A 358 -20.04 -4.56 -4.19
CA MET A 358 -19.35 -3.39 -3.67
C MET A 358 -19.97 -2.90 -2.38
N TYR A 359 -19.14 -2.68 -1.39
CA TYR A 359 -19.49 -2.02 -0.14
C TYR A 359 -18.76 -0.68 -0.09
N THR A 360 -19.51 0.41 0.01
CA THR A 360 -18.95 1.76 0.04
C THR A 360 -19.50 2.56 1.20
N GLN A 361 -18.61 3.21 1.95
CA GLN A 361 -18.95 3.93 3.16
C GLN A 361 -18.08 5.19 3.31
N PRO A 362 -18.37 6.26 2.55
CA PRO A 362 -17.71 7.54 2.78
C PRO A 362 -18.27 8.20 4.05
N MET A 363 -17.42 8.81 4.89
CA MET A 363 -17.78 9.42 6.16
C MET A 363 -17.12 10.79 6.34
N LEU A 364 -17.90 11.78 6.74
CA LEU A 364 -17.42 13.10 7.14
C LEU A 364 -17.71 13.33 8.62
N GLU A 365 -16.67 13.63 9.40
CA GLU A 365 -16.79 14.08 10.78
C GLU A 365 -16.20 15.48 10.90
N ILE A 366 -17.05 16.50 10.96
CA ILE A 366 -16.63 17.90 10.85
C ILE A 366 -16.98 18.61 12.13
N TYR A 367 -15.99 19.13 12.81
CA TYR A 367 -16.09 19.91 14.05
C TYR A 367 -15.73 21.39 13.87
N ALA A 368 -15.22 21.79 12.70
CA ALA A 368 -14.92 23.18 12.35
C ALA A 368 -16.09 23.83 11.60
N ASP A 369 -16.26 25.16 11.73
CA ASP A 369 -17.39 25.88 11.17
C ASP A 369 -17.16 26.41 9.75
N ASP A 370 -15.94 26.81 9.42
CA ASP A 370 -15.59 27.46 8.14
C ASP A 370 -14.76 26.51 7.26
N VAL A 371 -15.44 25.57 6.60
CA VAL A 371 -14.84 24.54 5.78
C VAL A 371 -15.63 24.27 4.50
N LYS A 372 -14.99 23.63 3.53
CA LYS A 372 -15.61 23.14 2.29
C LYS A 372 -15.31 21.65 2.17
N CYS A 373 -16.22 20.82 2.66
CA CYS A 373 -16.05 19.38 2.62
C CYS A 373 -17.24 18.73 1.89
N ALA A 374 -16.93 17.81 0.99
CA ALA A 374 -17.92 17.03 0.27
C ALA A 374 -17.46 15.59 0.11
N HIS A 375 -18.42 14.68 0.10
CA HIS A 375 -18.17 13.30 -0.32
C HIS A 375 -19.22 12.82 -1.31
N GLY A 376 -18.84 11.86 -2.15
CA GLY A 376 -19.75 11.23 -3.09
C GLY A 376 -19.37 9.78 -3.33
N SER A 377 -20.38 8.92 -3.36
CA SER A 377 -20.19 7.52 -3.72
C SER A 377 -21.25 7.05 -4.70
N THR A 378 -20.83 6.26 -5.67
CA THR A 378 -21.73 5.64 -6.65
C THR A 378 -21.39 4.17 -6.82
N VAL A 379 -22.43 3.35 -7.00
CA VAL A 379 -22.31 1.97 -7.45
C VAL A 379 -23.23 1.80 -8.65
N GLY A 380 -22.65 1.49 -9.79
CA GLY A 380 -23.37 1.39 -11.04
C GLY A 380 -22.98 0.18 -11.87
N GLN A 381 -23.64 0.05 -13.03
CA GLN A 381 -23.34 -0.90 -14.08
C GLN A 381 -22.92 -0.14 -15.34
N LEU A 382 -22.40 -0.87 -16.33
CA LEU A 382 -22.11 -0.29 -17.64
C LEU A 382 -23.39 0.32 -18.25
N ASN A 383 -23.23 1.47 -18.88
CA ASN A 383 -24.36 2.18 -19.51
C ASN A 383 -24.81 1.45 -20.78
N ASP A 384 -26.00 0.85 -20.74
CA ASP A 384 -26.57 0.09 -21.87
C ASP A 384 -26.74 0.95 -23.13
N ALA A 385 -27.05 2.24 -22.99
CA ALA A 385 -27.17 3.15 -24.15
C ALA A 385 -25.80 3.40 -24.80
N ALA A 386 -24.74 3.53 -23.99
CA ALA A 386 -23.38 3.64 -24.51
C ALA A 386 -22.93 2.35 -25.21
N LEU A 387 -23.20 1.19 -24.61
CA LEU A 387 -22.91 -0.11 -25.21
C LEU A 387 -23.66 -0.27 -26.55
N PHE A 388 -24.96 0.03 -26.58
CA PHE A 388 -25.76 -0.01 -27.79
C PHE A 388 -25.22 0.91 -28.88
N TYR A 389 -24.88 2.15 -28.54
CA TYR A 389 -24.30 3.11 -29.47
C TYR A 389 -22.99 2.60 -30.08
N MET A 390 -22.10 2.02 -29.28
CA MET A 390 -20.83 1.45 -29.75
C MET A 390 -21.05 0.26 -30.67
N GLN A 391 -22.01 -0.62 -30.36
CA GLN A 391 -22.40 -1.75 -31.22
C GLN A 391 -22.95 -1.29 -32.58
N GLN A 392 -23.73 -0.20 -32.61
CA GLN A 392 -24.21 0.39 -33.88
C GLN A 392 -23.07 0.95 -34.75
N ARG A 393 -21.90 1.21 -34.16
CA ARG A 393 -20.69 1.61 -34.87
C ARG A 393 -19.80 0.43 -35.27
N GLY A 394 -20.26 -0.79 -35.09
CA GLY A 394 -19.54 -2.01 -35.47
C GLY A 394 -18.54 -2.52 -34.40
N ILE A 395 -18.53 -1.95 -33.19
CA ILE A 395 -17.71 -2.42 -32.09
C ILE A 395 -18.40 -3.61 -31.43
N SER A 396 -17.70 -4.73 -31.25
CA SER A 396 -18.27 -5.89 -30.58
C SER A 396 -18.66 -5.57 -29.13
N LEU A 397 -19.67 -6.26 -28.58
CA LEU A 397 -20.08 -6.06 -27.18
C LEU A 397 -18.92 -6.24 -26.19
N LYS A 398 -18.05 -7.24 -26.46
CA LYS A 398 -16.86 -7.48 -25.62
C LYS A 398 -15.91 -6.29 -25.63
N GLU A 399 -15.60 -5.76 -26.81
CA GLU A 399 -14.70 -4.61 -26.95
C GLU A 399 -15.33 -3.32 -26.42
N ALA A 400 -16.65 -3.13 -26.61
CA ALA A 400 -17.37 -1.98 -26.07
C ALA A 400 -17.32 -1.94 -24.52
N LYS A 401 -17.51 -3.09 -23.85
CA LYS A 401 -17.38 -3.20 -22.40
C LYS A 401 -15.97 -2.83 -21.95
N LEU A 402 -14.96 -3.45 -22.55
CA LEU A 402 -13.54 -3.20 -22.26
C LEU A 402 -13.18 -1.71 -22.38
N LEU A 403 -13.61 -1.05 -23.45
CA LEU A 403 -13.33 0.36 -23.67
C LEU A 403 -13.99 1.27 -22.62
N LEU A 404 -15.22 0.95 -22.19
CA LEU A 404 -15.91 1.70 -21.15
C LEU A 404 -15.27 1.50 -19.76
N GLU A 405 -14.89 0.26 -19.44
CA GLU A 405 -14.18 -0.07 -18.18
C GLU A 405 -12.82 0.60 -18.13
N PHE A 406 -12.08 0.57 -19.23
CA PHE A 406 -10.80 1.24 -19.37
C PHE A 406 -10.92 2.76 -19.18
N ALA A 407 -11.86 3.39 -19.91
CA ALA A 407 -12.12 4.83 -19.78
C ALA A 407 -12.52 5.22 -18.34
N PHE A 408 -13.24 4.34 -17.64
CA PHE A 408 -13.68 4.59 -16.27
C PHE A 408 -12.50 4.67 -15.29
N VAL A 409 -11.50 3.81 -15.39
CA VAL A 409 -10.35 3.79 -14.46
C VAL A 409 -9.24 4.76 -14.85
N ASN A 410 -9.17 5.20 -16.11
CA ASN A 410 -8.13 6.09 -16.60
C ASN A 410 -8.06 7.41 -15.84
N GLU A 411 -9.18 7.91 -15.34
CA GLU A 411 -9.21 9.14 -14.55
C GLU A 411 -8.31 9.06 -13.30
N VAL A 412 -8.18 7.86 -12.68
CA VAL A 412 -7.27 7.65 -11.56
C VAL A 412 -5.82 7.60 -12.03
N ILE A 413 -5.57 6.87 -13.12
CA ILE A 413 -4.23 6.70 -13.68
C ILE A 413 -3.66 8.06 -14.11
N ASP A 414 -4.48 8.92 -14.70
CA ASP A 414 -4.10 10.25 -15.17
C ASP A 414 -3.74 11.22 -14.02
N LYS A 415 -4.06 10.88 -12.75
CA LYS A 415 -3.63 11.67 -11.57
C LYS A 415 -2.17 11.45 -11.19
N MET A 416 -1.52 10.41 -11.71
CA MET A 416 -0.12 10.13 -11.41
C MET A 416 0.81 11.13 -12.08
N GLU A 417 1.75 11.67 -11.34
CA GLU A 417 2.74 12.60 -11.87
C GLU A 417 3.85 11.91 -12.67
N LEU A 418 4.14 10.64 -12.35
CA LEU A 418 5.19 9.86 -13.01
C LEU A 418 4.70 9.37 -14.38
N GLU A 419 4.95 10.15 -15.43
CA GLU A 419 4.46 9.92 -16.79
C GLU A 419 4.78 8.52 -17.36
N PRO A 420 6.03 7.98 -17.29
CA PRO A 420 6.30 6.64 -17.79
C PRO A 420 5.52 5.55 -17.07
N LEU A 421 5.24 5.73 -15.76
CA LEU A 421 4.40 4.82 -14.99
C LEU A 421 2.94 4.91 -15.46
N ARG A 422 2.42 6.11 -15.68
CA ARG A 422 1.07 6.33 -16.19
C ARG A 422 0.85 5.61 -17.52
N ASP A 423 1.77 5.76 -18.48
CA ASP A 423 1.70 5.10 -19.78
C ASP A 423 1.75 3.57 -19.63
N ARG A 424 2.59 3.07 -18.74
CA ARG A 424 2.67 1.64 -18.44
C ARG A 424 1.39 1.11 -17.80
N LEU A 425 0.79 1.85 -16.87
CA LEU A 425 -0.45 1.45 -16.20
C LEU A 425 -1.63 1.40 -17.17
N HIS A 426 -1.73 2.31 -18.12
CA HIS A 426 -2.72 2.21 -19.20
C HIS A 426 -2.60 0.89 -19.94
N HIS A 427 -1.38 0.48 -20.30
CA HIS A 427 -1.14 -0.78 -20.97
C HIS A 427 -1.42 -2.01 -20.07
N LEU A 428 -1.03 -1.97 -18.80
CA LEU A 428 -1.30 -3.05 -17.83
C LEU A 428 -2.81 -3.24 -17.60
N VAL A 429 -3.53 -2.14 -17.43
CA VAL A 429 -5.00 -2.18 -17.24
C VAL A 429 -5.69 -2.70 -18.49
N GLU A 430 -5.25 -2.31 -19.68
CA GLU A 430 -5.76 -2.87 -20.94
C GLU A 430 -5.51 -4.38 -21.01
N LYS A 431 -4.28 -4.85 -20.75
CA LYS A 431 -3.96 -6.29 -20.67
C LYS A 431 -4.82 -7.01 -19.64
N ARG A 432 -5.05 -6.38 -18.48
CA ARG A 432 -5.88 -6.94 -17.42
C ARG A 432 -7.31 -7.19 -17.89
N PHE A 433 -7.95 -6.21 -18.52
CA PHE A 433 -9.30 -6.35 -19.06
C PHE A 433 -9.38 -7.34 -20.23
N ARG A 434 -8.31 -7.51 -21.01
CA ARG A 434 -8.23 -8.53 -22.06
C ARG A 434 -8.00 -9.95 -21.52
N GLY A 435 -7.69 -10.09 -20.22
CA GLY A 435 -7.33 -11.38 -19.59
C GLY A 435 -5.91 -11.84 -19.92
N GLU A 436 -5.02 -10.93 -20.31
CA GLU A 436 -3.67 -11.20 -20.79
C GLU A 436 -2.59 -11.04 -19.70
N LEU A 437 -2.89 -10.52 -18.51
CA LEU A 437 -1.93 -10.33 -17.42
C LEU A 437 -1.30 -11.63 -16.89
N ASN A 438 -1.88 -12.79 -17.17
CA ASN A 438 -1.30 -14.09 -16.82
C ASN A 438 -0.07 -14.48 -17.68
N LYS A 439 0.35 -13.61 -18.60
CA LYS A 439 1.52 -13.81 -19.47
C LYS A 439 2.43 -12.60 -19.32
N CYS A 440 3.28 -12.60 -18.29
CA CYS A 440 4.42 -11.70 -18.27
C CYS A 440 5.36 -12.06 -19.42
N GLU A 441 5.22 -11.41 -20.58
CA GLU A 441 6.19 -11.51 -21.66
C GLU A 441 7.50 -10.88 -21.18
N GLY A 442 8.50 -11.71 -20.91
CA GLY A 442 9.85 -11.30 -20.52
C GLY A 442 10.20 -11.46 -19.04
N CYS A 443 9.26 -11.70 -18.15
CA CYS A 443 9.54 -12.06 -16.76
C CYS A 443 9.84 -13.56 -16.67
N GLN A 444 11.05 -13.93 -16.25
CA GLN A 444 11.43 -15.34 -16.05
C GLN A 444 10.82 -15.95 -14.78
N LEU A 445 10.17 -15.13 -13.93
CA LEU A 445 9.53 -15.57 -12.70
C LEU A 445 8.18 -16.28 -12.93
N CYS A 446 7.54 -16.08 -14.07
CA CYS A 446 6.24 -16.68 -14.40
C CYS A 446 6.32 -17.87 -15.37
N LYS A 447 7.51 -18.44 -15.61
CA LYS A 447 7.70 -19.65 -16.44
C LYS A 447 7.74 -20.90 -15.62
#